data_fa90c7dda1f1bdd7bd333cd82c9cf7cd
#
_entry.id   fa90c7dda1f1bdd7bd333cd82c9cf7cd
#
_cell.length_a   1.000
_cell.length_b   1.000
_cell.length_c   1.000
_cell.angle_alpha   90.00
_cell.angle_beta   90.00
_cell.angle_gamma   90.00
#
_symmetry.space_group_name_H-M   'P 1'
#
loop_
_entity.id
_entity.type
_entity.pdbx_description
1 polymer ?
#
loop_
_entity_poly.entity_id
_entity_poly.type
_entity_poly.pdbx_seq_one_letter_code
_entity_poly.pdbx_strand_id
1 'polypeptide(L)'
;CFFVKASGTQLSTIDEQGFVKVWFAPVLETLKQDSLTDQEVKKVLLEATLNNPNQKVPSVETFLHAIMLSHESINFIGHTHPTAINSILCSKRAEEAYSGRLFPDEIVVLGTDPLFIPYTDPGLVLAKFVQEKFSGYLERFGKAPKAIYMQNHGFIAVGTTDKEVLNITQMAVKTAKILLGAYAMGGPHFLSDEHVNRIETRPDEHYRRKVI
;
A
#
# COMPACT_ATOMS: atom_id res chain seq x y z
N CYS A 1 -6.12 10.72 14.79
CA CYS A 1 -6.95 9.51 14.64
C CYS A 1 -7.27 9.28 13.16
N PHE A 2 -7.60 8.06 12.82
CA PHE A 2 -7.96 7.64 11.47
C PHE A 2 -9.10 6.61 11.52
N PHE A 3 -9.71 6.36 10.37
CA PHE A 3 -10.70 5.30 10.21
C PHE A 3 -10.06 4.11 9.52
N VAL A 4 -10.38 2.91 9.99
CA VAL A 4 -9.91 1.66 9.39
C VAL A 4 -11.04 0.65 9.36
N LYS A 5 -10.99 -0.25 8.38
CA LYS A 5 -11.96 -1.32 8.21
C LYS A 5 -11.96 -2.25 9.44
N ALA A 6 -13.13 -2.57 9.95
CA ALA A 6 -13.29 -3.57 10.98
C ALA A 6 -12.97 -4.98 10.43
N SER A 7 -12.39 -5.82 11.29
CA SER A 7 -12.14 -7.24 10.97
C SER A 7 -13.46 -7.94 10.62
N GLY A 8 -13.41 -8.82 9.62
CA GLY A 8 -14.58 -9.59 9.16
C GLY A 8 -15.53 -8.86 8.21
N THR A 9 -15.34 -7.56 7.91
CA THR A 9 -16.12 -6.86 6.90
C THR A 9 -15.53 -7.04 5.49
N GLN A 10 -16.38 -7.04 4.46
CA GLN A 10 -15.98 -7.17 3.06
C GLN A 10 -16.03 -5.81 2.35
N LEU A 11 -15.00 -5.44 1.59
CA LEU A 11 -14.94 -4.15 0.87
C LEU A 11 -16.07 -3.97 -0.14
N SER A 12 -16.58 -5.05 -0.73
CA SER A 12 -17.65 -5.01 -1.73
C SER A 12 -19.03 -4.62 -1.16
N THR A 13 -19.21 -4.78 0.15
CA THR A 13 -20.50 -4.56 0.84
C THR A 13 -20.39 -3.64 2.05
N ILE A 14 -19.19 -3.09 2.29
CA ILE A 14 -18.93 -2.22 3.44
C ILE A 14 -19.70 -0.90 3.31
N ASP A 15 -20.29 -0.49 4.41
CA ASP A 15 -20.86 0.84 4.62
C ASP A 15 -20.05 1.61 5.68
N GLU A 16 -20.49 2.79 6.05
CA GLU A 16 -19.84 3.62 7.08
C GLU A 16 -19.71 2.91 8.42
N GLN A 17 -20.64 2.01 8.76
CA GLN A 17 -20.61 1.24 10.00
C GLN A 17 -19.54 0.14 9.98
N GLY A 18 -19.02 -0.22 8.82
CA GLY A 18 -17.94 -1.18 8.64
C GLY A 18 -16.57 -0.62 9.03
N PHE A 19 -16.47 0.68 9.36
CA PHE A 19 -15.23 1.32 9.79
C PHE A 19 -15.23 1.60 11.28
N VAL A 20 -14.06 1.54 11.89
CA VAL A 20 -13.80 1.92 13.27
C VAL A 20 -12.80 3.07 13.31
N LYS A 21 -13.03 4.01 14.22
CA LYS A 21 -12.14 5.13 14.46
C LYS A 21 -11.06 4.73 15.47
N VAL A 22 -9.80 4.99 15.16
CA VAL A 22 -8.65 4.53 15.94
C VAL A 22 -7.70 5.69 16.24
N TRP A 23 -7.13 5.73 17.45
CA TRP A 23 -6.06 6.65 17.81
C TRP A 23 -4.72 6.19 17.26
N PHE A 24 -3.91 7.10 16.72
CA PHE A 24 -2.54 6.80 16.27
C PHE A 24 -1.63 6.38 17.44
N ALA A 25 -1.66 7.15 18.54
CA ALA A 25 -0.67 7.00 19.60
C ALA A 25 -0.59 5.58 20.20
N PRO A 26 -1.69 4.93 20.64
CA PRO A 26 -1.61 3.58 21.20
C PRO A 26 -1.10 2.56 20.16
N VAL A 27 -1.53 2.69 18.88
CA VAL A 27 -1.12 1.77 17.82
C VAL A 27 0.38 1.90 17.52
N LEU A 28 0.87 3.14 17.38
CA LEU A 28 2.29 3.38 17.08
C LEU A 28 3.20 3.03 18.27
N GLU A 29 2.74 3.26 19.51
CA GLU A 29 3.50 2.88 20.72
C GLU A 29 3.70 1.37 20.81
N THR A 30 2.70 0.60 20.35
CA THR A 30 2.78 -0.87 20.33
C THR A 30 3.90 -1.39 19.41
N LEU A 31 4.28 -0.64 18.37
CA LEU A 31 5.39 -1.02 17.50
C LEU A 31 6.75 -1.06 18.21
N LYS A 32 6.87 -0.46 19.40
CA LYS A 32 8.09 -0.51 20.21
C LYS A 32 8.26 -1.82 20.97
N GLN A 33 7.21 -2.63 21.08
CA GLN A 33 7.26 -3.92 21.77
C GLN A 33 7.92 -4.98 20.86
N ASP A 34 8.67 -5.92 21.44
CA ASP A 34 9.39 -6.93 20.67
C ASP A 34 8.45 -7.93 20.01
N SER A 35 7.46 -8.40 20.72
CA SER A 35 6.44 -9.34 20.24
C SER A 35 5.12 -9.17 20.98
N LEU A 36 4.04 -9.59 20.37
CA LEU A 36 2.70 -9.67 20.95
C LEU A 36 2.04 -10.96 20.50
N THR A 37 1.26 -11.57 21.38
CA THR A 37 0.33 -12.62 21.03
C THR A 37 -0.88 -12.04 20.29
N ASP A 38 -1.60 -12.87 19.54
CA ASP A 38 -2.82 -12.43 18.82
C ASP A 38 -3.87 -11.84 19.76
N GLN A 39 -3.95 -12.34 21.00
CA GLN A 39 -4.86 -11.82 22.03
C GLN A 39 -4.46 -10.41 22.49
N GLU A 40 -3.16 -10.18 22.69
CA GLU A 40 -2.63 -8.85 23.04
C GLU A 40 -2.80 -7.86 21.90
N VAL A 41 -2.53 -8.27 20.66
CA VAL A 41 -2.81 -7.47 19.46
C VAL A 41 -4.28 -7.05 19.42
N LYS A 42 -5.20 -8.00 19.57
CA LYS A 42 -6.64 -7.71 19.58
C LYS A 42 -7.02 -6.75 20.71
N LYS A 43 -6.47 -6.93 21.90
CA LYS A 43 -6.72 -6.07 23.07
C LYS A 43 -6.26 -4.64 22.78
N VAL A 44 -5.02 -4.46 22.34
CA VAL A 44 -4.46 -3.14 22.00
C VAL A 44 -5.30 -2.43 20.94
N LEU A 45 -5.67 -3.15 19.88
CA LEU A 45 -6.48 -2.57 18.81
C LEU A 45 -7.88 -2.14 19.28
N LEU A 46 -8.52 -2.91 20.16
CA LEU A 46 -9.80 -2.54 20.78
C LEU A 46 -9.67 -1.31 21.69
N GLU A 47 -8.63 -1.29 22.55
CA GLU A 47 -8.36 -0.17 23.45
C GLU A 47 -8.00 1.13 22.72
N ALA A 48 -7.43 1.02 21.51
CA ALA A 48 -7.13 2.16 20.65
C ALA A 48 -8.35 2.74 19.94
N THR A 49 -9.52 2.09 20.01
CA THR A 49 -10.74 2.58 19.32
C THR A 49 -11.42 3.73 20.04
N LEU A 50 -12.10 4.57 19.26
CA LEU A 50 -12.92 5.69 19.72
C LEU A 50 -14.39 5.46 19.37
N ASN A 51 -15.29 5.69 20.32
CA ASN A 51 -16.73 5.61 20.10
C ASN A 51 -17.15 4.30 19.42
N ASN A 52 -16.69 3.17 19.96
CA ASN A 52 -16.93 1.83 19.44
C ASN A 52 -17.87 1.01 20.35
N PRO A 53 -19.16 1.37 20.47
CA PRO A 53 -20.11 0.73 21.39
C PRO A 53 -20.33 -0.75 21.09
N ASN A 54 -20.17 -1.15 19.82
CA ASN A 54 -20.36 -2.52 19.36
C ASN A 54 -19.08 -3.36 19.47
N GLN A 55 -18.01 -2.82 20.04
CA GLN A 55 -16.71 -3.49 20.21
C GLN A 55 -16.18 -4.16 18.92
N LYS A 56 -16.40 -3.51 17.77
CA LYS A 56 -15.84 -3.98 16.48
C LYS A 56 -14.33 -3.93 16.56
N VAL A 57 -13.69 -5.04 16.24
CA VAL A 57 -12.23 -5.16 16.25
C VAL A 57 -11.65 -4.56 14.97
N PRO A 58 -10.72 -3.61 15.04
CA PRO A 58 -9.99 -3.15 13.86
C PRO A 58 -9.24 -4.31 13.18
N SER A 59 -9.02 -4.22 11.87
CA SER A 59 -8.16 -5.18 11.18
C SER A 59 -6.77 -5.22 11.81
N VAL A 60 -6.11 -6.38 11.82
CA VAL A 60 -4.72 -6.52 12.31
C VAL A 60 -3.74 -5.65 11.50
N GLU A 61 -4.11 -5.28 10.29
CA GLU A 61 -3.36 -4.40 9.40
C GLU A 61 -3.45 -2.91 9.79
N THR A 62 -4.19 -2.60 10.85
CA THR A 62 -4.27 -1.25 11.43
C THR A 62 -2.90 -0.66 11.75
N PHE A 63 -1.93 -1.50 12.12
CA PHE A 63 -0.53 -1.06 12.33
C PHE A 63 0.10 -0.50 11.06
N LEU A 64 -0.07 -1.18 9.93
CA LEU A 64 0.41 -0.71 8.62
C LEU A 64 -0.22 0.63 8.24
N HIS A 65 -1.53 0.73 8.42
CA HIS A 65 -2.27 1.96 8.15
C HIS A 65 -1.81 3.11 9.05
N ALA A 66 -1.59 2.85 10.34
CA ALA A 66 -1.11 3.87 11.28
C ALA A 66 0.27 4.42 10.90
N ILE A 67 1.22 3.53 10.54
CA ILE A 67 2.56 3.90 10.10
C ILE A 67 2.49 4.88 8.91
N MET A 68 1.77 4.52 7.86
CA MET A 68 1.70 5.31 6.65
C MET A 68 0.87 6.60 6.82
N LEU A 69 -0.30 6.52 7.48
CA LEU A 69 -1.17 7.67 7.73
C LEU A 69 -0.59 8.67 8.76
N SER A 70 0.45 8.30 9.50
CA SER A 70 1.19 9.24 10.34
C SER A 70 2.11 10.18 9.55
N HIS A 71 2.36 9.89 8.27
CA HIS A 71 3.13 10.74 7.38
C HIS A 71 2.25 11.87 6.81
N GLU A 72 2.74 13.11 6.89
CA GLU A 72 1.96 14.33 6.56
C GLU A 72 1.39 14.38 5.14
N SER A 73 2.02 13.69 4.18
CA SER A 73 1.57 13.67 2.79
C SER A 73 0.54 12.58 2.49
N ILE A 74 0.11 11.77 3.47
CA ILE A 74 -0.80 10.64 3.26
C ILE A 74 -2.07 10.84 4.07
N ASN A 75 -3.20 10.94 3.38
CA ASN A 75 -4.52 11.05 4.01
C ASN A 75 -5.40 9.81 3.77
N PHE A 76 -5.13 9.07 2.68
CA PHE A 76 -5.91 7.90 2.28
C PHE A 76 -5.02 6.72 1.94
N ILE A 77 -5.49 5.53 2.30
CA ILE A 77 -4.84 4.26 1.99
C ILE A 77 -5.90 3.28 1.45
N GLY A 78 -5.59 2.65 0.33
CA GLY A 78 -6.34 1.53 -0.21
C GLY A 78 -5.51 0.26 -0.13
N HIS A 79 -5.81 -0.61 0.85
CA HIS A 79 -5.20 -1.94 0.93
C HIS A 79 -6.16 -2.96 0.31
N THR A 80 -5.73 -3.61 -0.76
CA THR A 80 -6.55 -4.51 -1.57
C THR A 80 -5.76 -5.72 -2.06
N HIS A 81 -6.47 -6.77 -2.49
CA HIS A 81 -5.88 -8.00 -3.01
C HIS A 81 -6.35 -8.27 -4.46
N PRO A 82 -6.04 -7.42 -5.46
CA PRO A 82 -6.51 -7.60 -6.82
C PRO A 82 -5.91 -8.87 -7.43
N THR A 83 -6.73 -9.70 -8.04
CA THR A 83 -6.30 -11.00 -8.58
C THR A 83 -5.12 -10.89 -9.53
N ALA A 84 -5.10 -9.91 -10.45
CA ALA A 84 -4.01 -9.73 -11.40
C ALA A 84 -2.68 -9.39 -10.71
N ILE A 85 -2.71 -8.53 -9.68
CA ILE A 85 -1.53 -8.17 -8.90
C ILE A 85 -1.06 -9.39 -8.09
N ASN A 86 -1.98 -10.06 -7.39
CA ASN A 86 -1.64 -11.22 -6.57
C ASN A 86 -1.13 -12.41 -7.41
N SER A 87 -1.60 -12.57 -8.64
CA SER A 87 -1.05 -13.58 -9.55
C SER A 87 0.45 -13.41 -9.78
N ILE A 88 0.93 -12.16 -9.81
CA ILE A 88 2.36 -11.87 -9.91
C ILE A 88 3.04 -11.97 -8.55
N LEU A 89 2.46 -11.38 -7.50
CA LEU A 89 3.04 -11.38 -6.14
C LEU A 89 3.22 -12.78 -5.56
N CYS A 90 2.40 -13.74 -5.96
CA CYS A 90 2.53 -15.16 -5.58
C CYS A 90 3.46 -15.96 -6.50
N SER A 91 4.15 -15.31 -7.46
CA SER A 91 5.07 -15.95 -8.37
C SER A 91 6.51 -15.89 -7.89
N LYS A 92 7.38 -16.76 -8.44
CA LYS A 92 8.84 -16.72 -8.21
C LYS A 92 9.50 -15.45 -8.76
N ARG A 93 8.81 -14.70 -9.63
CA ARG A 93 9.31 -13.50 -10.30
C ARG A 93 8.67 -12.21 -9.76
N ALA A 94 8.07 -12.26 -8.59
CA ALA A 94 7.33 -11.12 -8.03
C ALA A 94 8.16 -9.84 -7.96
N GLU A 95 9.35 -9.90 -7.38
CA GLU A 95 10.26 -8.76 -7.24
C GLU A 95 10.78 -8.27 -8.60
N GLU A 96 11.21 -9.18 -9.47
CA GLU A 96 11.64 -8.87 -10.84
C GLU A 96 10.54 -8.15 -11.62
N ALA A 97 9.29 -8.63 -11.52
CA ALA A 97 8.16 -8.09 -12.26
C ALA A 97 7.84 -6.63 -11.91
N TYR A 98 8.13 -6.20 -10.69
CA TYR A 98 7.89 -4.84 -10.24
C TYR A 98 9.17 -3.99 -10.15
N SER A 99 10.32 -4.49 -10.63
CA SER A 99 11.60 -3.78 -10.56
C SER A 99 11.75 -2.63 -11.55
N GLY A 100 10.95 -2.60 -12.64
CA GLY A 100 11.05 -1.58 -13.70
C GLY A 100 9.70 -0.95 -14.04
N ARG A 101 9.70 -0.10 -15.06
CA ARG A 101 8.52 0.57 -15.61
C ARG A 101 8.30 0.19 -17.08
N LEU A 102 7.04 0.02 -17.47
CA LEU A 102 6.67 -0.49 -18.78
C LEU A 102 6.24 0.60 -19.75
N PHE A 103 5.56 1.62 -19.29
CA PHE A 103 4.95 2.65 -20.13
C PHE A 103 4.74 3.98 -19.38
N PRO A 104 4.60 5.12 -20.09
CA PRO A 104 4.52 6.43 -19.50
C PRO A 104 3.41 6.62 -18.45
N ASP A 105 2.17 6.18 -18.74
CA ASP A 105 1.05 6.35 -17.80
C ASP A 105 1.30 5.67 -16.44
N GLU A 106 1.99 4.55 -16.43
CA GLU A 106 2.40 3.87 -15.20
C GLU A 106 3.27 4.78 -14.34
N ILE A 107 4.27 5.43 -14.96
CA ILE A 107 5.20 6.33 -14.26
C ILE A 107 4.44 7.54 -13.69
N VAL A 108 3.54 8.12 -14.48
CA VAL A 108 2.76 9.29 -14.08
C VAL A 108 1.90 9.00 -12.85
N VAL A 109 1.24 7.84 -12.82
CA VAL A 109 0.27 7.49 -11.76
C VAL A 109 0.92 6.79 -10.58
N LEU A 110 1.80 5.81 -10.82
CA LEU A 110 2.42 5.00 -9.76
C LEU A 110 3.77 5.53 -9.27
N GLY A 111 4.35 6.50 -9.99
CA GLY A 111 5.70 6.99 -9.71
C GLY A 111 6.81 6.16 -10.36
N THR A 112 8.03 6.61 -10.19
CA THR A 112 9.22 5.97 -10.79
C THR A 112 9.60 4.66 -10.11
N ASP A 113 9.44 4.59 -8.80
CA ASP A 113 9.89 3.47 -7.97
C ASP A 113 8.73 2.98 -7.10
N PRO A 114 8.37 1.71 -7.15
CA PRO A 114 7.45 1.11 -6.19
C PRO A 114 8.21 0.69 -4.93
N LEU A 115 7.50 0.55 -3.83
CA LEU A 115 8.04 -0.14 -2.68
C LEU A 115 7.65 -1.62 -2.76
N PHE A 116 8.62 -2.51 -2.84
CA PHE A 116 8.40 -3.95 -2.76
C PHE A 116 8.73 -4.47 -1.36
N ILE A 117 7.80 -5.24 -0.78
CA ILE A 117 7.92 -5.84 0.55
C ILE A 117 7.97 -7.37 0.37
N PRO A 118 9.09 -8.03 0.65
CA PRO A 118 9.15 -9.49 0.73
C PRO A 118 8.15 -10.06 1.72
N TYR A 119 7.75 -11.32 1.54
CA TYR A 119 6.79 -11.97 2.43
C TYR A 119 7.25 -11.92 3.90
N THR A 120 6.33 -11.52 4.73
CA THR A 120 6.47 -11.51 6.19
C THR A 120 5.11 -11.85 6.80
N ASP A 121 5.11 -12.63 7.87
CA ASP A 121 3.85 -13.03 8.53
C ASP A 121 3.04 -11.81 8.98
N PRO A 122 1.72 -11.80 8.72
CA PRO A 122 0.84 -10.71 9.12
C PRO A 122 0.88 -10.43 10.62
N GLY A 123 0.69 -9.17 11.00
CA GLY A 123 0.68 -8.72 12.38
C GLY A 123 1.83 -7.76 12.70
N LEU A 124 2.31 -7.79 13.95
CA LEU A 124 3.33 -6.85 14.43
C LEU A 124 4.66 -6.97 13.68
N VAL A 125 5.06 -8.19 13.31
CA VAL A 125 6.31 -8.46 12.56
C VAL A 125 6.27 -7.80 11.20
N LEU A 126 5.18 -8.01 10.44
CA LEU A 126 4.99 -7.34 9.15
C LEU A 126 4.97 -5.82 9.31
N ALA A 127 4.29 -5.30 10.35
CA ALA A 127 4.20 -3.88 10.58
C ALA A 127 5.57 -3.23 10.82
N LYS A 128 6.41 -3.83 11.66
CA LYS A 128 7.79 -3.36 11.89
C LYS A 128 8.64 -3.40 10.61
N PHE A 129 8.53 -4.48 9.85
CA PHE A 129 9.27 -4.63 8.61
C PHE A 129 8.83 -3.59 7.57
N VAL A 130 7.52 -3.35 7.44
CA VAL A 130 6.99 -2.28 6.57
C VAL A 130 7.45 -0.91 7.06
N GLN A 131 7.48 -0.66 8.37
CA GLN A 131 7.99 0.60 8.92
C GLN A 131 9.44 0.85 8.52
N GLU A 132 10.30 -0.16 8.66
CA GLU A 132 11.71 -0.08 8.23
C GLU A 132 11.83 0.24 6.74
N LYS A 133 11.14 -0.52 5.87
CA LYS A 133 11.19 -0.33 4.43
C LYS A 133 10.60 1.00 3.98
N PHE A 134 9.50 1.43 4.60
CA PHE A 134 8.87 2.71 4.32
C PHE A 134 9.77 3.89 4.72
N SER A 135 10.41 3.82 5.90
CA SER A 135 11.36 4.85 6.35
C SER A 135 12.58 4.93 5.41
N GLY A 136 13.17 3.79 5.05
CA GLY A 136 14.28 3.76 4.10
C GLY A 136 13.90 4.27 2.70
N TYR A 137 12.65 4.06 2.28
CA TYR A 137 12.14 4.65 1.04
C TYR A 137 12.05 6.18 1.14
N LEU A 138 11.51 6.71 2.25
CA LEU A 138 11.44 8.16 2.49
C LEU A 138 12.83 8.80 2.51
N GLU A 139 13.81 8.18 3.17
CA GLU A 139 15.19 8.66 3.23
C GLU A 139 15.83 8.69 1.83
N ARG A 140 15.57 7.64 1.02
CA ARG A 140 16.16 7.53 -0.32
C ARG A 140 15.55 8.49 -1.33
N PHE A 141 14.23 8.66 -1.33
CA PHE A 141 13.50 9.36 -2.39
C PHE A 141 12.92 10.72 -1.97
N GLY A 142 12.94 11.07 -0.68
CA GLY A 142 12.39 12.33 -0.16
C GLY A 142 10.87 12.46 -0.32
N LYS A 143 10.16 11.38 -0.67
CA LYS A 143 8.71 11.33 -0.90
C LYS A 143 8.16 9.95 -0.56
N ALA A 144 6.87 9.87 -0.21
CA ALA A 144 6.21 8.60 0.04
C ALA A 144 6.02 7.78 -1.26
N PRO A 145 6.11 6.42 -1.20
CA PRO A 145 5.75 5.58 -2.33
C PRO A 145 4.25 5.67 -2.60
N LYS A 146 3.83 5.74 -3.86
CA LYS A 146 2.42 5.68 -4.23
C LYS A 146 1.88 4.26 -4.26
N ALA A 147 2.73 3.30 -4.63
CA ALA A 147 2.41 1.89 -4.81
C ALA A 147 3.33 1.01 -3.98
N ILE A 148 2.76 0.16 -3.14
CA ILE A 148 3.48 -0.79 -2.30
C ILE A 148 2.98 -2.19 -2.65
N TYR A 149 3.89 -3.05 -3.07
CA TYR A 149 3.63 -4.42 -3.44
C TYR A 149 4.15 -5.37 -2.35
N MET A 150 3.26 -6.15 -1.76
CA MET A 150 3.62 -7.09 -0.70
C MET A 150 3.56 -8.52 -1.22
N GLN A 151 4.71 -9.20 -1.26
CA GLN A 151 4.82 -10.57 -1.77
C GLN A 151 3.88 -11.52 -1.01
N ASN A 152 3.18 -12.39 -1.75
CA ASN A 152 2.22 -13.37 -1.22
C ASN A 152 1.12 -12.78 -0.33
N HIS A 153 0.85 -11.47 -0.45
CA HIS A 153 -0.13 -10.78 0.37
C HIS A 153 -1.06 -9.92 -0.49
N GLY A 154 -0.63 -8.73 -0.90
CA GLY A 154 -1.50 -7.80 -1.60
C GLY A 154 -0.82 -6.50 -1.99
N PHE A 155 -1.64 -5.48 -2.21
CA PHE A 155 -1.24 -4.19 -2.74
C PHE A 155 -1.76 -3.06 -1.84
N ILE A 156 -0.92 -2.04 -1.63
CA ILE A 156 -1.31 -0.81 -0.94
C ILE A 156 -1.09 0.36 -1.89
N ALA A 157 -2.16 1.14 -2.10
CA ALA A 157 -2.10 2.46 -2.70
C ALA A 157 -2.15 3.52 -1.60
N VAL A 158 -1.30 4.54 -1.68
CA VAL A 158 -1.33 5.67 -0.75
C VAL A 158 -1.49 6.99 -1.51
N GLY A 159 -2.24 7.91 -0.95
CA GLY A 159 -2.52 9.20 -1.59
C GLY A 159 -3.10 10.25 -0.65
N THR A 160 -3.31 11.43 -1.20
CA THR A 160 -3.90 12.58 -0.50
C THR A 160 -5.41 12.59 -0.56
N THR A 161 -6.00 11.88 -1.55
CA THR A 161 -7.46 11.76 -1.74
C THR A 161 -7.85 10.30 -2.03
N ASP A 162 -9.11 9.98 -1.78
CA ASP A 162 -9.72 8.70 -2.12
C ASP A 162 -9.67 8.42 -3.64
N LYS A 163 -9.91 9.45 -4.46
CA LYS A 163 -9.82 9.38 -5.93
C LYS A 163 -8.41 9.02 -6.37
N GLU A 164 -7.37 9.64 -5.78
CA GLU A 164 -5.98 9.31 -6.10
C GLU A 164 -5.68 7.83 -5.78
N VAL A 165 -6.09 7.36 -4.61
CA VAL A 165 -5.91 5.95 -4.21
C VAL A 165 -6.62 4.98 -5.15
N LEU A 166 -7.83 5.33 -5.60
CA LEU A 166 -8.55 4.53 -6.60
C LEU A 166 -7.81 4.50 -7.93
N ASN A 167 -7.35 5.65 -8.44
CA ASN A 167 -6.61 5.75 -9.70
C ASN A 167 -5.30 4.95 -9.66
N ILE A 168 -4.55 5.03 -8.55
CA ILE A 168 -3.33 4.25 -8.31
C ILE A 168 -3.66 2.75 -8.36
N THR A 169 -4.70 2.33 -7.66
CA THR A 169 -5.11 0.91 -7.65
C THR A 169 -5.50 0.41 -9.04
N GLN A 170 -6.28 1.19 -9.79
CA GLN A 170 -6.69 0.84 -11.16
C GLN A 170 -5.49 0.77 -12.11
N MET A 171 -4.55 1.70 -12.02
CA MET A 171 -3.33 1.67 -12.82
C MET A 171 -2.45 0.47 -12.46
N ALA A 172 -2.28 0.16 -11.18
CA ALA A 172 -1.53 -1.02 -10.75
C ALA A 172 -2.16 -2.33 -11.27
N VAL A 173 -3.49 -2.43 -11.29
CA VAL A 173 -4.21 -3.57 -11.90
C VAL A 173 -3.98 -3.63 -13.41
N LYS A 174 -4.04 -2.49 -14.13
CA LYS A 174 -3.72 -2.41 -15.56
C LYS A 174 -2.30 -2.89 -15.82
N THR A 175 -1.32 -2.37 -15.09
CA THR A 175 0.09 -2.77 -15.17
C THR A 175 0.28 -4.27 -14.94
N ALA A 176 -0.35 -4.83 -13.90
CA ALA A 176 -0.27 -6.26 -13.62
C ALA A 176 -0.82 -7.12 -14.76
N LYS A 177 -1.94 -6.73 -15.37
CA LYS A 177 -2.50 -7.42 -16.55
C LYS A 177 -1.56 -7.37 -17.74
N ILE A 178 -0.89 -6.23 -17.98
CA ILE A 178 0.12 -6.07 -19.05
C ILE A 178 1.33 -6.97 -18.75
N LEU A 179 1.83 -6.98 -17.52
CA LEU A 179 2.94 -7.84 -17.10
C LEU A 179 2.64 -9.32 -17.32
N LEU A 180 1.45 -9.79 -16.95
CA LEU A 180 1.03 -11.18 -17.21
C LEU A 180 1.06 -11.52 -18.70
N GLY A 181 0.56 -10.62 -19.57
CA GLY A 181 0.65 -10.76 -21.01
C GLY A 181 2.08 -10.73 -21.54
N ALA A 182 2.92 -9.82 -21.03
CA ALA A 182 4.34 -9.72 -21.43
C ALA A 182 5.13 -10.98 -21.04
N TYR A 183 4.89 -11.53 -19.85
CA TYR A 183 5.53 -12.79 -19.44
C TYR A 183 5.11 -13.98 -20.33
N ALA A 184 3.88 -14.01 -20.81
CA ALA A 184 3.43 -15.04 -21.77
C ALA A 184 4.12 -14.88 -23.15
N MET A 185 4.64 -13.69 -23.47
CA MET A 185 5.36 -13.38 -24.70
C MET A 185 6.90 -13.39 -24.54
N GLY A 186 7.43 -13.93 -23.45
CA GLY A 186 8.87 -14.07 -23.21
C GLY A 186 9.44 -13.15 -22.14
N GLY A 187 8.63 -12.27 -21.56
CA GLY A 187 8.99 -11.37 -20.48
C GLY A 187 8.83 -9.89 -20.82
N PRO A 188 8.78 -9.01 -19.80
CA PRO A 188 8.64 -7.58 -20.02
C PRO A 188 9.92 -6.97 -20.59
N HIS A 189 9.75 -5.94 -21.42
CA HIS A 189 10.81 -5.04 -21.85
C HIS A 189 10.64 -3.72 -21.10
N PHE A 190 11.38 -3.54 -20.02
CA PHE A 190 11.29 -2.33 -19.20
C PHE A 190 11.92 -1.12 -19.91
N LEU A 191 11.37 0.06 -19.62
CA LEU A 191 11.98 1.33 -20.02
C LEU A 191 13.33 1.51 -19.33
N SER A 192 14.30 2.16 -20.01
CA SER A 192 15.55 2.55 -19.37
C SER A 192 15.32 3.64 -18.33
N ASP A 193 16.25 3.74 -17.36
CA ASP A 193 16.20 4.78 -16.32
C ASP A 193 16.15 6.19 -16.93
N GLU A 194 16.83 6.40 -18.06
CA GLU A 194 16.81 7.67 -18.81
C GLU A 194 15.39 8.00 -19.27
N HIS A 195 14.67 7.02 -19.86
CA HIS A 195 13.29 7.22 -20.30
C HIS A 195 12.33 7.42 -19.12
N VAL A 196 12.50 6.68 -18.03
CA VAL A 196 11.71 6.83 -16.80
C VAL A 196 11.88 8.24 -16.24
N ASN A 197 13.12 8.71 -16.08
CA ASN A 197 13.43 10.04 -15.56
C ASN A 197 12.91 11.15 -16.49
N ARG A 198 13.00 10.95 -17.81
CA ARG A 198 12.45 11.89 -18.77
C ARG A 198 10.93 12.06 -18.64
N ILE A 199 10.19 10.96 -18.47
CA ILE A 199 8.73 11.02 -18.25
C ILE A 199 8.41 11.69 -16.91
N GLU A 200 9.16 11.36 -15.85
CA GLU A 200 8.94 11.95 -14.50
C GLU A 200 9.08 13.49 -14.53
N THR A 201 10.01 14.03 -15.32
CA THR A 201 10.35 15.45 -15.33
C THR A 201 9.65 16.25 -16.43
N ARG A 202 8.83 15.65 -17.29
CA ARG A 202 8.15 16.35 -18.39
C ARG A 202 7.10 17.34 -17.87
N PRO A 203 7.06 18.58 -18.38
CA PRO A 203 6.10 19.60 -17.94
C PRO A 203 4.63 19.23 -18.21
N ASP A 204 4.34 18.57 -19.35
CA ASP A 204 3.01 18.12 -19.70
C ASP A 204 2.51 17.00 -18.78
N GLU A 205 3.39 16.11 -18.31
CA GLU A 205 3.05 15.08 -17.35
C GLU A 205 2.86 15.65 -15.92
N HIS A 206 3.58 16.70 -15.57
CA HIS A 206 3.32 17.46 -14.34
C HIS A 206 1.93 18.12 -14.34
N TYR A 207 1.48 18.62 -15.48
CA TYR A 207 0.11 19.12 -15.62
C TYR A 207 -0.93 18.01 -15.47
N ARG A 208 -0.73 16.87 -16.12
CA ARG A 208 -1.64 15.70 -16.01
C ARG A 208 -1.81 15.24 -14.56
N ARG A 209 -0.74 15.17 -13.76
CA ARG A 209 -0.80 14.79 -12.33
C ARG A 209 -1.68 15.70 -11.48
N LYS A 210 -1.87 16.96 -11.90
CA LYS A 210 -2.72 17.93 -11.17
C LYS A 210 -4.20 17.81 -11.51
N VAL A 211 -4.54 17.18 -12.62
CA VAL A 211 -5.93 17.07 -13.12
C VAL A 211 -6.50 15.64 -13.02
N ILE A 212 -5.68 14.65 -12.75
CA ILE A 212 -6.08 13.27 -12.48
C ILE A 212 -6.39 13.10 -10.99
#